data_f09b6bb27b2b7d7e40268d074cea78dc
#
_entry.id   f09b6bb27b2b7d7e40268d074cea78dc
#
_cell.length_a   1.000
_cell.length_b   1.000
_cell.length_c   1.000
_cell.angle_alpha   90.00
_cell.angle_beta   90.00
_cell.angle_gamma   90.00
#
_symmetry.space_group_name_H-M   'P 1'
#
loop_
_entity.id
_entity.type
_entity.pdbx_description
1 polymer ?
#
loop_
_entity_poly.entity_id
_entity_poly.type
_entity_poly.pdbx_seq_one_letter_code
_entity_poly.pdbx_strand_id
1 'polypeptide(L)'
;MSQHADGTTTTPERQRDPRPRGRARRRVLIVVAALLVVALGGAGAYAWTINHQVTSNIKRGIELPPTTPGPGSSPSADQPRETGELNYVLLGSDSRDDADPADGRSDTIMVVHLNKQRNKAWITSFPRDMYVDIPGHGKNKINAAYQYGGPALTVKTLQDLTGATMDHVVLVNFEGFIDLTTDLGGVTVTNKTAFTSHGFDYPKGKITIEGEKALWFVRERHSLPGGDLDRAANQRNVIKAIVAKGLSAGVISDPVKFSSFIGNLSKHLTVDNGLSDSEIRSTALSLRLDAKDIELLQAPISGFATIGGQDVDIVDQAKMAQLAKAMRNDTMDDYLEQNPQS
;
A
#
# COMPACT_ATOMS: atom_id res chain seq x y z
N MET A 1 -76.01 -7.85 -84.90
CA MET A 1 -76.36 -7.02 -83.77
C MET A 1 -75.45 -7.45 -82.60
N SER A 2 -74.46 -6.68 -82.39
CA SER A 2 -73.37 -6.91 -81.40
C SER A 2 -73.76 -6.34 -80.09
N GLN A 3 -73.49 -7.03 -79.00
CA GLN A 3 -73.39 -6.43 -77.70
C GLN A 3 -72.00 -6.79 -77.09
N HIS A 4 -71.26 -5.78 -76.88
CA HIS A 4 -70.01 -5.80 -76.08
C HIS A 4 -70.37 -5.88 -74.60
N ALA A 5 -69.81 -6.83 -73.90
CA ALA A 5 -69.79 -6.85 -72.43
C ALA A 5 -68.38 -6.54 -71.97
N ASP A 6 -68.25 -5.43 -71.26
CA ASP A 6 -67.05 -4.89 -70.63
C ASP A 6 -66.80 -5.64 -69.33
N GLY A 7 -65.73 -6.34 -69.25
CA GLY A 7 -65.34 -7.11 -68.04
C GLY A 7 -64.27 -6.38 -67.24
N THR A 8 -64.69 -5.62 -66.28
CA THR A 8 -63.76 -4.98 -65.29
C THR A 8 -63.23 -5.99 -64.26
N THR A 9 -61.96 -6.35 -64.37
CA THR A 9 -61.27 -7.24 -63.47
C THR A 9 -60.73 -6.38 -62.25
N THR A 10 -61.38 -6.46 -61.14
CA THR A 10 -60.91 -5.90 -59.88
C THR A 10 -59.93 -6.83 -59.21
N THR A 11 -58.65 -6.40 -59.16
CA THR A 11 -57.58 -7.08 -58.46
C THR A 11 -57.77 -6.87 -56.92
N PRO A 12 -57.72 -7.92 -56.07
CA PRO A 12 -57.88 -7.74 -54.64
C PRO A 12 -56.63 -7.11 -54.03
N GLU A 13 -56.78 -5.96 -53.37
CA GLU A 13 -55.81 -5.26 -52.63
C GLU A 13 -55.36 -6.07 -51.36
N ARG A 14 -54.10 -6.52 -51.34
CA ARG A 14 -53.50 -7.23 -50.17
C ARG A 14 -53.45 -6.30 -49.01
N GLN A 15 -54.32 -6.43 -48.03
CA GLN A 15 -54.21 -5.86 -46.73
C GLN A 15 -52.89 -6.34 -46.08
N ARG A 16 -51.94 -5.40 -45.85
CA ARG A 16 -50.71 -5.64 -45.08
C ARG A 16 -51.06 -5.57 -43.59
N ASP A 17 -51.10 -6.74 -42.96
CA ASP A 17 -51.20 -6.81 -41.48
C ASP A 17 -50.13 -5.98 -40.79
N PRO A 18 -50.46 -5.14 -39.82
CA PRO A 18 -49.50 -4.38 -39.07
C PRO A 18 -48.71 -5.32 -38.14
N ARG A 19 -47.46 -5.61 -38.51
CA ARG A 19 -46.54 -6.41 -37.68
C ARG A 19 -46.45 -5.74 -36.31
N PRO A 20 -46.59 -6.48 -35.18
CA PRO A 20 -46.57 -5.89 -33.84
C PRO A 20 -45.16 -5.52 -33.46
N ARG A 21 -44.73 -4.28 -33.74
CA ARG A 21 -43.44 -3.68 -33.39
C ARG A 21 -43.20 -3.57 -31.87
N GLY A 22 -44.22 -3.76 -31.05
CA GLY A 22 -44.14 -3.65 -29.58
C GLY A 22 -43.48 -4.84 -28.88
N ARG A 23 -43.65 -6.08 -29.43
CA ARG A 23 -43.13 -7.29 -28.78
C ARG A 23 -41.60 -7.41 -28.86
N ALA A 24 -40.98 -6.98 -29.96
CA ALA A 24 -39.54 -6.98 -30.13
C ALA A 24 -38.86 -5.96 -29.19
N ARG A 25 -39.39 -4.74 -29.09
CA ARG A 25 -38.88 -3.72 -28.17
C ARG A 25 -39.00 -4.16 -26.70
N ARG A 26 -40.09 -4.79 -26.30
CA ARG A 26 -40.28 -5.30 -24.94
C ARG A 26 -39.29 -6.44 -24.63
N ARG A 27 -38.99 -7.34 -25.57
CA ARG A 27 -37.98 -8.39 -25.42
C ARG A 27 -36.57 -7.80 -25.26
N VAL A 28 -36.21 -6.81 -26.07
CA VAL A 28 -34.92 -6.11 -25.97
C VAL A 28 -34.78 -5.41 -24.61
N LEU A 29 -35.83 -4.73 -24.14
CA LEU A 29 -35.81 -4.09 -22.81
C LEU A 29 -35.66 -5.09 -21.66
N ILE A 30 -36.32 -6.26 -21.77
CA ILE A 30 -36.17 -7.33 -20.77
C ILE A 30 -34.75 -7.91 -20.76
N VAL A 31 -34.14 -8.11 -21.94
CA VAL A 31 -32.76 -8.60 -22.05
C VAL A 31 -31.76 -7.56 -21.49
N VAL A 32 -31.95 -6.29 -21.84
CA VAL A 32 -31.10 -5.20 -21.31
C VAL A 32 -31.24 -5.08 -19.77
N ALA A 33 -32.47 -5.14 -19.25
CA ALA A 33 -32.73 -5.14 -17.82
C ALA A 33 -32.10 -6.36 -17.12
N ALA A 34 -32.20 -7.55 -17.72
CA ALA A 34 -31.57 -8.76 -17.18
C ALA A 34 -30.03 -8.64 -17.18
N LEU A 35 -29.42 -8.11 -18.23
CA LEU A 35 -27.99 -7.86 -18.31
C LEU A 35 -27.53 -6.82 -17.27
N LEU A 36 -28.32 -5.78 -17.06
CA LEU A 36 -28.05 -4.78 -16.00
C LEU A 36 -28.15 -5.40 -14.60
N VAL A 37 -29.13 -6.25 -14.35
CA VAL A 37 -29.27 -6.97 -13.07
C VAL A 37 -28.09 -7.91 -12.85
N VAL A 38 -27.64 -8.63 -13.87
CA VAL A 38 -26.46 -9.49 -13.80
C VAL A 38 -25.19 -8.68 -13.58
N ALA A 39 -25.03 -7.53 -14.26
CA ALA A 39 -23.87 -6.65 -14.09
C ALA A 39 -23.84 -6.02 -12.68
N LEU A 40 -24.97 -5.53 -12.19
CA LEU A 40 -25.09 -4.95 -10.85
C LEU A 40 -24.95 -6.02 -9.75
N GLY A 41 -25.53 -7.20 -9.95
CA GLY A 41 -25.40 -8.35 -9.06
C GLY A 41 -23.95 -8.85 -9.00
N GLY A 42 -23.27 -8.92 -10.16
CA GLY A 42 -21.87 -9.27 -10.26
C GLY A 42 -20.95 -8.25 -9.56
N ALA A 43 -21.19 -6.96 -9.78
CA ALA A 43 -20.46 -5.89 -9.09
C ALA A 43 -20.69 -5.91 -7.57
N GLY A 44 -21.93 -6.16 -7.13
CA GLY A 44 -22.27 -6.29 -5.72
C GLY A 44 -21.61 -7.51 -5.07
N ALA A 45 -21.63 -8.67 -5.73
CA ALA A 45 -20.95 -9.88 -5.27
C ALA A 45 -19.43 -9.69 -5.19
N TYR A 46 -18.85 -9.01 -6.18
CA TYR A 46 -17.42 -8.67 -6.20
C TYR A 46 -17.02 -7.75 -5.03
N ALA A 47 -17.78 -6.65 -4.85
CA ALA A 47 -17.54 -5.75 -3.72
C ALA A 47 -17.71 -6.46 -2.36
N TRP A 48 -18.70 -7.38 -2.26
CA TRP A 48 -18.89 -8.21 -1.07
C TRP A 48 -17.72 -9.16 -0.84
N THR A 49 -17.19 -9.81 -1.90
CA THR A 49 -16.04 -10.72 -1.78
C THR A 49 -14.79 -10.00 -1.28
N ILE A 50 -14.46 -8.82 -1.85
CA ILE A 50 -13.32 -8.01 -1.38
C ILE A 50 -13.54 -7.60 0.08
N ASN A 51 -14.74 -7.09 0.40
CA ASN A 51 -15.07 -6.69 1.75
C ASN A 51 -14.90 -7.86 2.73
N HIS A 52 -15.43 -9.04 2.39
CA HIS A 52 -15.36 -10.22 3.24
C HIS A 52 -13.91 -10.68 3.46
N GLN A 53 -13.06 -10.67 2.43
CA GLN A 53 -11.66 -11.05 2.55
C GLN A 53 -10.86 -10.07 3.42
N VAL A 54 -11.08 -8.77 3.28
CA VAL A 54 -10.44 -7.76 4.12
C VAL A 54 -10.91 -7.90 5.57
N THR A 55 -12.22 -7.93 5.79
CA THR A 55 -12.82 -7.98 7.14
C THR A 55 -12.43 -9.25 7.92
N SER A 56 -12.31 -10.40 7.24
CA SER A 56 -12.07 -11.68 7.92
C SER A 56 -10.59 -12.01 8.11
N ASN A 57 -9.68 -11.40 7.34
CA ASN A 57 -8.28 -11.81 7.31
C ASN A 57 -7.34 -10.80 8.00
N ILE A 58 -7.64 -9.51 7.98
CA ILE A 58 -6.79 -8.50 8.62
C ILE A 58 -6.87 -8.61 10.13
N LYS A 59 -5.72 -8.79 10.76
CA LYS A 59 -5.60 -8.72 12.22
C LYS A 59 -5.60 -7.25 12.66
N ARG A 60 -6.38 -6.92 13.69
CA ARG A 60 -6.39 -5.61 14.35
C ARG A 60 -6.03 -5.79 15.81
N GLY A 61 -5.38 -4.80 16.41
CA GLY A 61 -4.98 -4.89 17.83
C GLY A 61 -3.96 -3.84 18.23
N ILE A 62 -3.54 -2.98 17.29
CA ILE A 62 -2.60 -1.90 17.58
C ILE A 62 -3.41 -0.64 17.90
N GLU A 63 -3.23 -0.09 19.11
CA GLU A 63 -3.76 1.22 19.48
C GLU A 63 -2.75 2.30 19.10
N LEU A 64 -3.17 3.27 18.29
CA LEU A 64 -2.33 4.42 17.97
C LEU A 64 -2.37 5.45 19.10
N PRO A 65 -1.24 6.12 19.38
CA PRO A 65 -1.23 7.25 20.30
C PRO A 65 -2.13 8.37 19.74
N PRO A 66 -2.77 9.16 20.62
CA PRO A 66 -3.52 10.32 20.17
C PRO A 66 -2.61 11.24 19.35
N THR A 67 -3.11 11.70 18.19
CA THR A 67 -2.40 12.66 17.38
C THR A 67 -2.23 13.95 18.15
N THR A 68 -0.99 14.30 18.52
CA THR A 68 -0.71 15.62 19.06
C THR A 68 -0.63 16.58 17.86
N PRO A 69 -1.52 17.59 17.74
CA PRO A 69 -1.44 18.54 16.66
C PRO A 69 -0.09 19.26 16.74
N GLY A 70 0.72 19.19 15.69
CA GLY A 70 1.92 20.02 15.58
C GLY A 70 1.55 21.52 15.53
N PRO A 71 2.47 22.44 15.82
CA PRO A 71 2.21 23.87 15.72
C PRO A 71 1.72 24.23 14.31
N GLY A 72 0.45 24.57 14.17
CA GLY A 72 -0.18 24.96 12.89
C GLY A 72 -1.20 24.00 12.32
N SER A 73 -1.47 22.84 12.93
CA SER A 73 -2.55 21.94 12.55
C SER A 73 -3.78 22.19 13.43
N SER A 74 -4.93 22.42 12.82
CA SER A 74 -6.20 22.46 13.56
C SER A 74 -6.55 21.06 14.06
N PRO A 75 -7.01 20.90 15.32
CA PRO A 75 -7.41 19.60 15.84
C PRO A 75 -8.75 19.20 15.18
N SER A 76 -8.72 18.16 14.37
CA SER A 76 -9.93 17.46 13.94
C SER A 76 -9.71 15.98 14.22
N ALA A 77 -9.93 15.61 15.50
CA ALA A 77 -9.60 14.28 16.02
C ALA A 77 -10.65 13.19 15.69
N ASP A 78 -11.73 13.51 14.98
CA ASP A 78 -12.87 12.59 14.85
C ASP A 78 -13.44 12.43 13.42
N GLN A 79 -12.69 12.81 12.38
CA GLN A 79 -13.14 12.53 11.00
C GLN A 79 -12.08 11.78 10.22
N PRO A 80 -12.45 10.70 9.50
CA PRO A 80 -11.54 10.07 8.54
C PRO A 80 -11.06 11.13 7.55
N ARG A 81 -9.74 11.27 7.38
CA ARG A 81 -9.17 12.21 6.40
C ARG A 81 -9.32 11.65 4.98
N GLU A 82 -10.55 11.56 4.49
CA GLU A 82 -10.82 11.07 3.13
C GLU A 82 -10.22 11.96 2.02
N THR A 83 -9.81 13.18 2.35
CA THR A 83 -9.41 14.21 1.37
C THR A 83 -8.00 14.76 1.53
N GLY A 84 -7.25 14.37 2.58
CA GLY A 84 -5.88 14.82 2.86
C GLY A 84 -4.80 13.85 2.36
N GLU A 85 -3.54 14.22 2.54
CA GLU A 85 -2.41 13.28 2.48
C GLU A 85 -2.59 12.17 3.53
N LEU A 86 -2.01 10.98 3.28
CA LEU A 86 -2.03 9.87 4.23
C LEU A 86 -0.62 9.35 4.48
N ASN A 87 -0.31 9.11 5.77
CA ASN A 87 0.97 8.56 6.20
C ASN A 87 0.75 7.21 6.87
N TYR A 88 1.21 6.14 6.24
CA TYR A 88 1.20 4.79 6.80
C TYR A 88 2.58 4.45 7.34
N VAL A 89 2.66 4.10 8.63
CA VAL A 89 3.89 3.55 9.20
C VAL A 89 3.95 2.06 8.91
N LEU A 90 4.99 1.60 8.22
CA LEU A 90 5.25 0.18 7.99
C LEU A 90 6.33 -0.29 8.95
N LEU A 91 6.02 -1.31 9.74
CA LEU A 91 6.93 -1.93 10.69
C LEU A 91 7.17 -3.39 10.33
N GLY A 92 8.45 -3.78 10.25
CA GLY A 92 8.85 -5.18 10.14
C GLY A 92 9.40 -5.66 11.48
N SER A 93 8.78 -6.66 12.08
CA SER A 93 9.17 -7.21 13.38
C SER A 93 9.76 -8.61 13.27
N ASP A 94 10.77 -8.89 14.11
CA ASP A 94 11.28 -10.24 14.34
C ASP A 94 10.53 -10.98 15.47
N SER A 95 9.51 -10.35 16.06
CA SER A 95 8.64 -11.00 17.05
C SER A 95 7.92 -12.20 16.45
N ARG A 96 7.81 -13.27 17.23
CA ARG A 96 7.01 -14.44 16.89
C ARG A 96 5.56 -14.30 17.34
N ASP A 97 5.29 -13.33 18.21
CA ASP A 97 3.96 -13.03 18.71
C ASP A 97 3.66 -11.55 18.46
N ASP A 98 2.69 -11.28 17.59
CA ASP A 98 2.23 -9.91 17.29
C ASP A 98 1.54 -9.26 18.52
N ALA A 99 1.14 -10.06 19.52
CA ALA A 99 0.47 -9.61 20.74
C ALA A 99 1.45 -9.18 21.84
N ASP A 100 2.72 -9.63 21.79
CA ASP A 100 3.77 -9.21 22.75
C ASP A 100 4.95 -8.55 22.03
N PRO A 101 4.89 -7.23 21.81
CA PRO A 101 5.97 -6.48 21.19
C PRO A 101 7.24 -6.41 22.03
N ALA A 102 7.18 -6.74 23.35
CA ALA A 102 8.32 -6.66 24.24
C ALA A 102 9.45 -7.64 23.89
N ASP A 103 9.14 -8.75 23.22
CA ASP A 103 10.13 -9.76 22.79
C ASP A 103 10.71 -9.50 21.39
N GLY A 104 10.22 -8.48 20.65
CA GLY A 104 10.63 -8.20 19.29
C GLY A 104 11.40 -6.90 19.11
N ARG A 105 12.18 -6.84 18.03
CA ARG A 105 12.77 -5.60 17.51
C ARG A 105 12.14 -5.28 16.18
N SER A 106 11.89 -4.01 15.91
CA SER A 106 11.57 -3.58 14.57
C SER A 106 12.87 -3.26 13.83
N ASP A 107 13.23 -4.11 12.89
CA ASP A 107 14.40 -3.90 12.02
C ASP A 107 14.04 -3.11 10.76
N THR A 108 12.75 -2.90 10.50
CA THR A 108 12.22 -2.13 9.38
C THR A 108 11.26 -1.07 9.90
N ILE A 109 11.62 0.19 9.73
CA ILE A 109 10.77 1.34 10.09
C ILE A 109 10.67 2.21 8.85
N MET A 110 9.47 2.31 8.28
CA MET A 110 9.21 3.11 7.07
C MET A 110 7.94 3.92 7.22
N VAL A 111 7.88 5.04 6.50
CA VAL A 111 6.65 5.81 6.31
C VAL A 111 6.33 5.84 4.82
N VAL A 112 5.15 5.41 4.46
CA VAL A 112 4.57 5.59 3.12
C VAL A 112 3.70 6.83 3.17
N HIS A 113 4.15 7.88 2.51
CA HIS A 113 3.39 9.11 2.31
C HIS A 113 2.65 9.02 0.98
N LEU A 114 1.32 9.14 1.01
CA LEU A 114 0.46 9.26 -0.16
C LEU A 114 -0.01 10.70 -0.29
N ASN A 115 0.23 11.32 -1.45
CA ASN A 115 -0.25 12.70 -1.67
C ASN A 115 -1.79 12.77 -1.70
N LYS A 116 -2.32 13.98 -1.56
CA LYS A 116 -3.78 14.28 -1.59
C LYS A 116 -4.46 13.75 -2.84
N GLN A 117 -3.77 13.81 -3.99
CA GLN A 117 -4.29 13.38 -5.28
C GLN A 117 -4.25 11.86 -5.48
N ARG A 118 -3.57 11.11 -4.58
CA ARG A 118 -3.38 9.65 -4.67
C ARG A 118 -2.67 9.19 -5.95
N ASN A 119 -1.89 10.07 -6.57
CA ASN A 119 -1.15 9.79 -7.81
C ASN A 119 0.37 9.73 -7.63
N LYS A 120 0.88 9.93 -6.39
CA LYS A 120 2.28 9.76 -6.01
C LYS A 120 2.39 9.19 -4.61
N ALA A 121 3.43 8.38 -4.41
CA ALA A 121 3.78 7.82 -3.11
C ALA A 121 5.29 7.92 -2.87
N TRP A 122 5.68 8.18 -1.63
CA TRP A 122 7.07 8.19 -1.18
C TRP A 122 7.25 7.21 -0.04
N ILE A 123 8.17 6.26 -0.20
CA ILE A 123 8.51 5.28 0.83
C ILE A 123 9.82 5.73 1.46
N THR A 124 9.71 6.32 2.65
CA THR A 124 10.86 6.81 3.42
C THR A 124 11.24 5.79 4.50
N SER A 125 12.44 5.20 4.44
CA SER A 125 12.96 4.37 5.53
C SER A 125 13.69 5.22 6.56
N PHE A 126 13.44 4.92 7.84
CA PHE A 126 14.17 5.47 8.97
C PHE A 126 15.16 4.40 9.44
N PRO A 127 16.48 4.60 9.26
CA PRO A 127 17.48 3.64 9.71
C PRO A 127 17.27 3.27 11.18
N ARG A 128 17.28 1.99 11.50
CA ARG A 128 16.97 1.49 12.85
C ARG A 128 17.88 2.02 13.95
N ASP A 129 19.13 2.34 13.57
CA ASP A 129 20.17 2.86 14.45
C ASP A 129 20.18 4.40 14.55
N MET A 130 19.20 5.09 13.93
CA MET A 130 19.02 6.54 13.98
C MET A 130 18.82 7.01 15.42
N TYR A 131 19.70 7.94 15.88
CA TYR A 131 19.71 8.44 17.27
C TYR A 131 18.74 9.58 17.44
N VAL A 132 17.61 9.30 18.11
CA VAL A 132 16.47 10.20 18.27
C VAL A 132 15.99 10.27 19.71
N ASP A 133 15.21 11.30 20.05
CA ASP A 133 14.47 11.34 21.31
C ASP A 133 13.28 10.37 21.25
N ILE A 134 13.20 9.46 22.22
CA ILE A 134 12.06 8.53 22.39
C ILE A 134 11.23 9.03 23.57
N PRO A 135 9.95 9.34 23.38
CA PRO A 135 9.09 9.87 24.44
C PRO A 135 9.11 9.01 25.71
N GLY A 136 9.44 9.64 26.84
CA GLY A 136 9.56 8.96 28.14
C GLY A 136 10.85 8.16 28.37
N HIS A 137 11.74 8.02 27.37
CA HIS A 137 12.95 7.20 27.45
C HIS A 137 14.24 7.93 27.08
N GLY A 138 14.14 9.22 26.69
CA GLY A 138 15.30 10.02 26.27
C GLY A 138 15.87 9.58 24.93
N LYS A 139 17.13 9.98 24.65
CA LYS A 139 17.75 9.68 23.36
C LYS A 139 18.26 8.25 23.27
N ASN A 140 17.85 7.55 22.21
CA ASN A 140 18.31 6.20 21.89
C ASN A 140 18.16 5.93 20.37
N LYS A 141 18.57 4.74 19.91
CA LYS A 141 18.28 4.25 18.58
C LYS A 141 16.76 4.16 18.38
N ILE A 142 16.25 4.56 17.22
CA ILE A 142 14.81 4.60 16.96
C ILE A 142 14.14 3.23 17.11
N ASN A 143 14.84 2.13 16.81
CA ASN A 143 14.31 0.78 17.01
C ASN A 143 14.06 0.41 18.49
N ALA A 144 14.70 1.10 19.44
CA ALA A 144 14.42 0.93 20.86
C ALA A 144 13.01 1.40 21.23
N ALA A 145 12.40 2.31 20.47
CA ALA A 145 11.01 2.70 20.69
C ALA A 145 10.07 1.51 20.57
N TYR A 146 10.31 0.62 19.59
CA TYR A 146 9.53 -0.61 19.46
C TYR A 146 9.69 -1.54 20.66
N GLN A 147 10.93 -1.71 21.14
CA GLN A 147 11.22 -2.55 22.31
C GLN A 147 10.61 -1.99 23.61
N TYR A 148 10.53 -0.65 23.76
CA TYR A 148 10.02 -0.01 24.97
C TYR A 148 8.49 0.09 25.03
N GLY A 149 7.82 0.24 23.89
CA GLY A 149 6.39 0.50 23.85
C GLY A 149 5.72 0.09 22.53
N GLY A 150 6.33 -0.87 21.82
CA GLY A 150 5.76 -1.47 20.61
C GLY A 150 5.50 -0.49 19.46
N PRO A 151 4.54 -0.84 18.59
CA PRO A 151 4.17 0.01 17.46
C PRO A 151 3.71 1.41 17.88
N ALA A 152 2.96 1.53 18.98
CA ALA A 152 2.43 2.81 19.44
C ALA A 152 3.53 3.82 19.79
N LEU A 153 4.56 3.42 20.53
CA LEU A 153 5.68 4.30 20.88
C LEU A 153 6.56 4.61 19.66
N THR A 154 6.69 3.65 18.73
CA THR A 154 7.41 3.89 17.46
C THR A 154 6.69 4.96 16.63
N VAL A 155 5.37 4.85 16.48
CA VAL A 155 4.55 5.86 15.80
C VAL A 155 4.66 7.21 16.49
N LYS A 156 4.56 7.27 17.82
CA LYS A 156 4.72 8.52 18.58
C LYS A 156 6.12 9.15 18.37
N THR A 157 7.16 8.33 18.35
CA THR A 157 8.54 8.79 18.08
C THR A 157 8.67 9.40 16.68
N LEU A 158 8.06 8.76 15.66
CA LEU A 158 8.03 9.29 14.30
C LEU A 158 7.22 10.59 14.20
N GLN A 159 6.08 10.68 14.90
CA GLN A 159 5.28 11.91 14.95
C GLN A 159 6.06 13.05 15.59
N ASP A 160 6.77 12.80 16.68
CA ASP A 160 7.58 13.84 17.36
C ASP A 160 8.79 14.25 16.53
N LEU A 161 9.42 13.30 15.83
CA LEU A 161 10.56 13.56 14.94
C LEU A 161 10.19 14.40 13.71
N THR A 162 9.02 14.12 13.13
CA THR A 162 8.59 14.74 11.86
C THR A 162 7.55 15.85 12.04
N GLY A 163 6.83 15.86 13.15
CA GLY A 163 5.67 16.71 13.36
C GLY A 163 4.53 16.42 12.37
N ALA A 164 4.64 15.35 11.56
CA ALA A 164 3.58 14.89 10.67
C ALA A 164 2.66 13.90 11.39
N THR A 165 1.39 13.93 11.05
CA THR A 165 0.44 12.91 11.53
C THR A 165 0.78 11.57 10.89
N MET A 166 0.82 10.51 11.68
CA MET A 166 0.87 9.13 11.21
C MET A 166 -0.55 8.57 11.33
N ASP A 167 -1.20 8.39 10.19
CA ASP A 167 -2.63 8.05 10.15
C ASP A 167 -2.87 6.59 10.53
N HIS A 168 -1.99 5.69 10.06
CA HIS A 168 -2.11 4.26 10.30
C HIS A 168 -0.76 3.59 10.52
N VAL A 169 -0.81 2.40 11.13
CA VAL A 169 0.35 1.51 11.23
C VAL A 169 0.02 0.14 10.65
N VAL A 170 0.96 -0.42 9.91
CA VAL A 170 0.92 -1.76 9.35
C VAL A 170 2.14 -2.52 9.82
N LEU A 171 1.93 -3.61 10.50
CA LEU A 171 2.96 -4.50 11.01
C LEU A 171 2.98 -5.80 10.20
N VAL A 172 4.16 -6.26 9.83
CA VAL A 172 4.40 -7.58 9.26
C VAL A 172 5.54 -8.26 10.01
N ASN A 173 5.33 -9.50 10.45
CA ASN A 173 6.38 -10.33 11.03
C ASN A 173 7.08 -11.18 9.95
N PHE A 174 8.15 -11.88 10.32
CA PHE A 174 8.93 -12.66 9.36
C PHE A 174 8.16 -13.81 8.72
N GLU A 175 7.32 -14.50 9.48
CA GLU A 175 6.49 -15.58 8.97
C GLU A 175 5.46 -15.04 7.96
N GLY A 176 4.76 -13.97 8.34
CA GLY A 176 3.85 -13.28 7.45
C GLY A 176 4.51 -12.75 6.17
N PHE A 177 5.77 -12.30 6.25
CA PHE A 177 6.52 -11.86 5.07
C PHE A 177 6.88 -13.03 4.12
N ILE A 178 7.31 -14.18 4.67
CA ILE A 178 7.57 -15.40 3.89
C ILE A 178 6.30 -15.83 3.16
N ASP A 179 5.20 -15.95 3.89
CA ASP A 179 3.92 -16.38 3.35
C ASP A 179 3.37 -15.40 2.33
N LEU A 180 3.42 -14.09 2.64
CA LEU A 180 2.99 -13.04 1.72
C LEU A 180 3.74 -13.12 0.37
N THR A 181 5.06 -13.20 0.40
CA THR A 181 5.85 -13.25 -0.84
C THR A 181 5.62 -14.54 -1.62
N THR A 182 5.35 -15.65 -0.94
CA THR A 182 4.99 -16.94 -1.54
C THR A 182 3.58 -16.88 -2.16
N ASP A 183 2.59 -16.41 -1.42
CA ASP A 183 1.20 -16.26 -1.89
C ASP A 183 1.09 -15.33 -3.10
N LEU A 184 1.95 -14.33 -3.16
CA LEU A 184 2.06 -13.44 -4.32
C LEU A 184 2.75 -14.10 -5.53
N GLY A 185 3.36 -15.30 -5.39
CA GLY A 185 4.17 -15.94 -6.43
C GLY A 185 5.45 -15.15 -6.74
N GLY A 186 6.09 -14.67 -5.70
CA GLY A 186 7.33 -13.89 -5.73
C GLY A 186 7.16 -12.43 -6.15
N VAL A 187 8.18 -11.65 -5.91
CA VAL A 187 8.30 -10.24 -6.34
C VAL A 187 9.60 -10.03 -7.11
N THR A 188 9.56 -9.19 -8.13
CA THR A 188 10.73 -8.88 -8.95
C THR A 188 11.35 -7.57 -8.49
N VAL A 189 12.62 -7.64 -8.08
CA VAL A 189 13.41 -6.50 -7.62
C VAL A 189 14.66 -6.31 -8.47
N THR A 190 15.25 -5.11 -8.44
CA THR A 190 16.56 -4.86 -9.02
C THR A 190 17.61 -4.92 -7.92
N ASN A 191 18.41 -5.99 -7.91
CA ASN A 191 19.53 -6.13 -6.99
C ASN A 191 20.74 -5.31 -7.48
N LYS A 192 21.20 -4.35 -6.67
CA LYS A 192 22.34 -3.48 -7.01
C LYS A 192 23.70 -4.20 -6.88
N THR A 193 23.80 -5.13 -5.93
CA THR A 193 25.04 -5.82 -5.56
C THR A 193 24.83 -7.33 -5.53
N ALA A 194 25.68 -8.09 -6.21
CA ALA A 194 25.64 -9.54 -6.13
C ALA A 194 26.14 -10.02 -4.76
N PHE A 195 25.42 -10.97 -4.13
CA PHE A 195 25.81 -11.59 -2.87
C PHE A 195 25.20 -12.98 -2.71
N THR A 196 25.70 -13.74 -1.74
CA THR A 196 25.14 -15.03 -1.30
C THR A 196 24.79 -14.92 0.18
N SER A 197 23.62 -15.37 0.57
CA SER A 197 23.19 -15.37 1.96
C SER A 197 22.31 -16.60 2.24
N HIS A 198 22.60 -17.33 3.32
CA HIS A 198 21.84 -18.50 3.79
C HIS A 198 21.57 -19.56 2.71
N GLY A 199 22.56 -19.78 1.83
CA GLY A 199 22.48 -20.78 0.74
C GLY A 199 21.74 -20.31 -0.51
N PHE A 200 21.29 -19.05 -0.56
CA PHE A 200 20.68 -18.45 -1.74
C PHE A 200 21.65 -17.49 -2.44
N ASP A 201 21.67 -17.58 -3.77
CA ASP A 201 22.42 -16.65 -4.61
C ASP A 201 21.53 -15.52 -5.10
N TYR A 202 22.04 -14.29 -5.01
CA TYR A 202 21.38 -13.05 -5.43
C TYR A 202 22.25 -12.33 -6.46
N PRO A 203 22.16 -12.69 -7.75
CA PRO A 203 22.94 -12.02 -8.79
C PRO A 203 22.55 -10.55 -8.94
N LYS A 204 23.47 -9.71 -9.41
CA LYS A 204 23.20 -8.32 -9.75
C LYS A 204 22.21 -8.26 -10.92
N GLY A 205 21.27 -7.33 -10.86
CA GLY A 205 20.27 -7.10 -11.89
C GLY A 205 18.86 -7.45 -11.43
N LYS A 206 17.95 -7.73 -12.35
CA LYS A 206 16.57 -8.10 -12.03
C LYS A 206 16.52 -9.55 -11.55
N ILE A 207 15.97 -9.77 -10.36
CA ILE A 207 15.77 -11.08 -9.75
C ILE A 207 14.36 -11.21 -9.23
N THR A 208 13.81 -12.42 -9.24
CA THR A 208 12.54 -12.74 -8.58
C THR A 208 12.85 -13.49 -7.28
N ILE A 209 12.25 -13.03 -6.20
CA ILE A 209 12.43 -13.56 -4.84
C ILE A 209 11.08 -13.85 -4.22
N GLU A 210 11.00 -14.95 -3.45
CA GLU A 210 9.80 -15.38 -2.72
C GLU A 210 10.21 -16.17 -1.47
N GLY A 211 9.32 -16.29 -0.51
CA GLY A 211 9.49 -17.11 0.66
C GLY A 211 10.76 -16.79 1.45
N GLU A 212 11.48 -17.81 1.89
CA GLU A 212 12.73 -17.65 2.62
C GLU A 212 13.80 -16.90 1.82
N LYS A 213 13.86 -17.09 0.49
CA LYS A 213 14.78 -16.33 -0.35
C LYS A 213 14.48 -14.84 -0.30
N ALA A 214 13.22 -14.41 -0.24
CA ALA A 214 12.85 -13.01 -0.06
C ALA A 214 13.22 -12.52 1.33
N LEU A 215 12.99 -13.32 2.37
CA LEU A 215 13.35 -12.96 3.75
C LEU A 215 14.86 -12.72 3.89
N TRP A 216 15.69 -13.62 3.40
CA TRP A 216 17.15 -13.46 3.52
C TRP A 216 17.69 -12.32 2.65
N PHE A 217 17.04 -11.98 1.54
CA PHE A 217 17.34 -10.80 0.75
C PHE A 217 17.15 -9.48 1.53
N VAL A 218 16.05 -9.36 2.28
CA VAL A 218 15.74 -8.14 3.06
C VAL A 218 16.43 -8.08 4.42
N ARG A 219 17.05 -9.17 4.86
CA ARG A 219 17.82 -9.25 6.13
C ARG A 219 19.32 -9.12 5.94
N GLU A 220 19.83 -9.36 4.73
CA GLU A 220 21.27 -9.32 4.46
C GLU A 220 21.84 -7.91 4.66
N ARG A 221 22.95 -7.82 5.38
CA ARG A 221 23.71 -6.58 5.61
C ARG A 221 25.23 -6.78 5.59
N HIS A 222 25.72 -7.96 5.99
CA HIS A 222 27.14 -8.21 6.17
C HIS A 222 27.89 -8.34 4.82
N SER A 223 27.22 -8.86 3.81
CA SER A 223 27.75 -8.99 2.44
C SER A 223 27.51 -7.73 1.58
N LEU A 224 26.86 -6.70 2.14
CA LEU A 224 26.53 -5.48 1.42
C LEU A 224 27.52 -4.35 1.77
N PRO A 225 28.03 -3.59 0.79
CA PRO A 225 29.02 -2.54 1.02
C PRO A 225 28.56 -1.45 2.00
N GLY A 226 27.30 -1.05 1.92
CA GLY A 226 26.67 -0.05 2.79
C GLY A 226 26.02 -0.64 4.05
N GLY A 227 26.18 -1.96 4.28
CA GLY A 227 25.68 -2.62 5.50
C GLY A 227 24.18 -2.43 5.73
N ASP A 228 23.83 -1.80 6.83
CA ASP A 228 22.44 -1.57 7.24
C ASP A 228 21.67 -0.64 6.29
N LEU A 229 22.33 0.34 5.71
CA LEU A 229 21.70 1.27 4.77
C LEU A 229 21.33 0.58 3.45
N ASP A 230 22.16 -0.33 2.95
CA ASP A 230 21.86 -1.15 1.77
C ASP A 230 20.74 -2.15 2.08
N ARG A 231 20.72 -2.72 3.29
CA ARG A 231 19.59 -3.54 3.74
C ARG A 231 18.28 -2.74 3.71
N ALA A 232 18.27 -1.54 4.26
CA ALA A 232 17.10 -0.66 4.23
C ALA A 232 16.68 -0.31 2.78
N ALA A 233 17.65 -0.14 1.86
CA ALA A 233 17.37 0.06 0.45
C ALA A 233 16.73 -1.19 -0.20
N ASN A 234 17.22 -2.39 0.11
CA ASN A 234 16.63 -3.64 -0.36
C ASN A 234 15.21 -3.82 0.15
N GLN A 235 14.94 -3.49 1.42
CA GLN A 235 13.60 -3.52 2.00
C GLN A 235 12.64 -2.58 1.25
N ARG A 236 13.04 -1.32 1.01
CA ARG A 236 12.23 -0.36 0.21
C ARG A 236 11.93 -0.90 -1.19
N ASN A 237 12.92 -1.49 -1.85
CA ASN A 237 12.74 -2.08 -3.19
C ASN A 237 11.72 -3.22 -3.19
N VAL A 238 11.71 -4.06 -2.16
CA VAL A 238 10.73 -5.16 -2.03
C VAL A 238 9.33 -4.61 -1.78
N ILE A 239 9.16 -3.63 -0.88
CA ILE A 239 7.86 -2.98 -0.66
C ILE A 239 7.34 -2.34 -1.95
N LYS A 240 8.19 -1.58 -2.66
CA LYS A 240 7.83 -1.03 -3.99
C LYS A 240 7.40 -2.12 -4.96
N ALA A 241 8.10 -3.26 -5.00
CA ALA A 241 7.78 -4.37 -5.89
C ALA A 241 6.44 -5.05 -5.54
N ILE A 242 6.11 -5.20 -4.24
CA ILE A 242 4.81 -5.70 -3.78
C ILE A 242 3.68 -4.77 -4.24
N VAL A 243 3.81 -3.47 -3.97
CA VAL A 243 2.82 -2.47 -4.37
C VAL A 243 2.67 -2.43 -5.89
N ALA A 244 3.79 -2.39 -6.63
CA ALA A 244 3.79 -2.39 -8.10
C ALA A 244 3.12 -3.63 -8.70
N LYS A 245 3.24 -4.79 -8.05
CA LYS A 245 2.56 -6.03 -8.46
C LYS A 245 1.04 -5.89 -8.31
N GLY A 246 0.58 -5.35 -7.18
CA GLY A 246 -0.85 -5.07 -6.96
C GLY A 246 -1.43 -4.03 -7.91
N LEU A 247 -0.64 -2.99 -8.23
CA LEU A 247 -1.03 -1.92 -9.16
C LEU A 247 -0.86 -2.30 -10.64
N SER A 248 -0.33 -3.49 -10.96
CA SER A 248 -0.15 -3.90 -12.35
C SER A 248 -1.49 -4.01 -13.10
N ALA A 249 -1.50 -3.59 -14.37
CA ALA A 249 -2.71 -3.67 -15.21
C ALA A 249 -3.31 -5.08 -15.27
N GLY A 250 -2.46 -6.13 -15.22
CA GLY A 250 -2.90 -7.52 -15.21
C GLY A 250 -3.58 -7.96 -13.90
N VAL A 251 -3.42 -7.21 -12.81
CA VAL A 251 -4.09 -7.45 -11.52
C VAL A 251 -5.31 -6.53 -11.40
N ILE A 252 -5.16 -5.22 -11.62
CA ILE A 252 -6.24 -4.25 -11.43
C ILE A 252 -7.41 -4.50 -12.40
N SER A 253 -7.14 -4.86 -13.67
CA SER A 253 -8.18 -5.11 -14.67
C SER A 253 -8.90 -6.45 -14.51
N ASP A 254 -8.36 -7.35 -13.68
CA ASP A 254 -8.94 -8.67 -13.40
C ASP A 254 -9.47 -8.70 -11.95
N PRO A 255 -10.80 -8.64 -11.78
CA PRO A 255 -11.40 -8.63 -10.45
C PRO A 255 -11.00 -9.81 -9.56
N VAL A 256 -10.82 -10.98 -10.12
CA VAL A 256 -10.45 -12.20 -9.38
C VAL A 256 -9.02 -12.10 -8.89
N LYS A 257 -8.09 -11.66 -9.75
CA LYS A 257 -6.68 -11.46 -9.36
C LYS A 257 -6.52 -10.35 -8.35
N PHE A 258 -7.24 -9.24 -8.51
CA PHE A 258 -7.21 -8.13 -7.55
C PHE A 258 -7.74 -8.57 -6.18
N SER A 259 -8.87 -9.28 -6.15
CA SER A 259 -9.43 -9.83 -4.91
C SER A 259 -8.47 -10.81 -4.24
N SER A 260 -7.82 -11.70 -5.01
CA SER A 260 -6.83 -12.64 -4.48
C SER A 260 -5.59 -11.92 -3.96
N PHE A 261 -5.12 -10.88 -4.65
CA PHE A 261 -3.99 -10.05 -4.19
C PHE A 261 -4.29 -9.40 -2.83
N ILE A 262 -5.44 -8.73 -2.71
CA ILE A 262 -5.87 -8.09 -1.45
C ILE A 262 -6.07 -9.15 -0.36
N GLY A 263 -6.71 -10.28 -0.68
CA GLY A 263 -6.94 -11.37 0.25
C GLY A 263 -5.64 -11.98 0.79
N ASN A 264 -4.63 -12.16 -0.06
CA ASN A 264 -3.33 -12.66 0.35
C ASN A 264 -2.57 -11.62 1.18
N LEU A 265 -2.59 -10.36 0.75
CA LEU A 265 -1.96 -9.28 1.53
C LEU A 265 -2.55 -9.18 2.95
N SER A 266 -3.87 -9.21 3.06
CA SER A 266 -4.59 -9.02 4.33
C SER A 266 -4.36 -10.12 5.37
N LYS A 267 -4.05 -11.34 4.98
CA LYS A 267 -3.79 -12.47 5.90
C LYS A 267 -2.53 -12.29 6.74
N HIS A 268 -1.55 -11.56 6.21
CA HIS A 268 -0.19 -11.49 6.74
C HIS A 268 0.14 -10.14 7.37
N LEU A 269 -0.87 -9.26 7.52
CA LEU A 269 -0.71 -7.93 8.09
C LEU A 269 -1.51 -7.80 9.39
N THR A 270 -0.90 -7.10 10.35
CA THR A 270 -1.58 -6.59 11.54
C THR A 270 -1.64 -5.06 11.42
N VAL A 271 -2.81 -4.47 11.63
CA VAL A 271 -3.02 -3.04 11.49
C VAL A 271 -3.56 -2.42 12.78
N ASP A 272 -3.55 -1.09 12.83
CA ASP A 272 -4.19 -0.37 13.94
C ASP A 272 -5.72 -0.52 13.94
N ASN A 273 -6.31 -0.30 15.12
CA ASN A 273 -7.75 -0.42 15.33
C ASN A 273 -8.55 0.65 14.57
N GLY A 274 -7.92 1.79 14.22
CA GLY A 274 -8.54 2.89 13.49
C GLY A 274 -8.68 2.62 11.99
N LEU A 275 -7.84 1.76 11.41
CA LEU A 275 -7.88 1.45 9.97
C LEU A 275 -9.08 0.56 9.65
N SER A 276 -10.18 1.18 9.26
CA SER A 276 -11.42 0.48 8.93
C SER A 276 -11.37 -0.18 7.54
N ASP A 277 -12.21 -1.22 7.33
CA ASP A 277 -12.33 -1.87 6.02
C ASP A 277 -12.84 -0.92 4.93
N SER A 278 -13.70 0.05 5.32
CA SER A 278 -14.18 1.09 4.41
C SER A 278 -13.04 2.00 3.96
N GLU A 279 -12.13 2.34 4.85
CA GLU A 279 -10.98 3.18 4.58
C GLU A 279 -9.92 2.49 3.72
N ILE A 280 -9.59 1.22 4.01
CA ILE A 280 -8.74 0.40 3.15
C ILE A 280 -9.28 0.39 1.72
N ARG A 281 -10.59 0.18 1.58
CA ARG A 281 -11.25 0.11 0.27
C ARG A 281 -11.28 1.48 -0.43
N SER A 282 -11.68 2.54 0.27
CA SER A 282 -11.72 3.89 -0.32
C SER A 282 -10.35 4.35 -0.74
N THR A 283 -9.31 4.11 0.06
CA THR A 283 -7.93 4.39 -0.30
C THR A 283 -7.50 3.57 -1.52
N ALA A 284 -7.73 2.26 -1.54
CA ALA A 284 -7.36 1.41 -2.67
C ALA A 284 -8.04 1.84 -3.99
N LEU A 285 -9.33 2.21 -3.93
CA LEU A 285 -10.09 2.69 -5.09
C LEU A 285 -9.69 4.10 -5.53
N SER A 286 -9.15 4.90 -4.64
CA SER A 286 -8.68 6.26 -4.93
C SER A 286 -7.29 6.30 -5.57
N LEU A 287 -6.50 5.22 -5.44
CA LEU A 287 -5.14 5.15 -5.98
C LEU A 287 -5.13 5.31 -7.51
N ARG A 288 -4.26 6.20 -7.98
CA ARG A 288 -3.99 6.49 -9.40
C ARG A 288 -2.51 6.41 -9.68
N LEU A 289 -1.83 5.45 -9.04
CA LEU A 289 -0.38 5.26 -9.06
C LEU A 289 0.01 4.17 -10.04
N ASP A 290 1.12 4.39 -10.71
CA ASP A 290 1.93 3.34 -11.34
C ASP A 290 3.21 3.10 -10.52
N ALA A 291 3.94 2.04 -10.81
CA ALA A 291 5.22 1.76 -10.15
C ALA A 291 6.26 2.88 -10.28
N LYS A 292 6.18 3.68 -11.35
CA LYS A 292 7.06 4.86 -11.60
C LYS A 292 6.76 6.03 -10.67
N ASP A 293 5.51 6.11 -10.17
CA ASP A 293 5.04 7.19 -9.30
C ASP A 293 5.36 6.93 -7.82
N ILE A 294 6.11 5.85 -7.54
CA ILE A 294 6.58 5.48 -6.20
C ILE A 294 8.05 5.81 -6.08
N GLU A 295 8.38 6.78 -5.25
CA GLU A 295 9.75 7.19 -4.95
C GLU A 295 10.26 6.54 -3.65
N LEU A 296 11.56 6.23 -3.61
CA LEU A 296 12.20 5.57 -2.47
C LEU A 296 13.20 6.52 -1.83
N LEU A 297 13.04 6.79 -0.54
CA LEU A 297 13.88 7.71 0.22
C LEU A 297 14.47 7.03 1.46
N GLN A 298 15.57 7.59 1.92
CA GLN A 298 16.09 7.35 3.25
C GLN A 298 15.99 8.64 4.07
N ALA A 299 15.54 8.51 5.32
CA ALA A 299 15.56 9.63 6.26
C ALA A 299 17.00 10.13 6.44
N PRO A 300 17.21 11.45 6.44
CA PRO A 300 18.56 12.02 6.34
C PRO A 300 19.41 11.80 7.58
N ILE A 301 20.60 11.27 7.37
CA ILE A 301 21.65 11.15 8.38
C ILE A 301 22.87 11.99 7.96
N SER A 302 23.59 12.55 8.94
CA SER A 302 24.79 13.35 8.72
C SER A 302 26.08 12.55 8.91
N GLY A 303 26.00 11.34 9.45
CA GLY A 303 27.15 10.47 9.71
C GLY A 303 26.88 9.45 10.81
N PHE A 304 27.94 8.83 11.28
CA PHE A 304 27.92 7.77 12.29
C PHE A 304 28.70 8.19 13.53
N ALA A 305 28.30 7.71 14.69
CA ALA A 305 29.00 7.94 15.93
C ALA A 305 28.86 6.74 16.89
N THR A 306 29.76 6.66 17.90
CA THR A 306 29.58 5.70 19.00
C THR A 306 29.18 6.48 20.23
N ILE A 307 27.97 6.26 20.74
CA ILE A 307 27.42 6.94 21.92
C ILE A 307 27.05 5.88 22.97
N GLY A 308 27.60 6.01 24.18
CA GLY A 308 27.34 5.03 25.23
C GLY A 308 27.75 3.59 24.87
N GLY A 309 28.78 3.43 24.02
CA GLY A 309 29.22 2.12 23.51
C GLY A 309 28.35 1.51 22.40
N GLN A 310 27.40 2.28 21.87
CA GLN A 310 26.53 1.85 20.75
C GLN A 310 26.85 2.65 19.49
N ASP A 311 26.98 1.97 18.37
CA ASP A 311 27.09 2.63 17.06
C ASP A 311 25.71 3.15 16.66
N VAL A 312 25.64 4.44 16.29
CA VAL A 312 24.38 5.15 15.98
C VAL A 312 24.52 5.98 14.71
N ASP A 313 23.40 6.18 14.05
CA ASP A 313 23.26 7.07 12.90
C ASP A 313 22.82 8.45 13.37
N ILE A 314 23.62 9.47 13.10
CA ILE A 314 23.32 10.84 13.52
C ILE A 314 22.36 11.49 12.53
N VAL A 315 21.24 11.99 13.04
CA VAL A 315 20.24 12.69 12.23
C VAL A 315 20.83 13.99 11.65
N ASP A 316 20.69 14.19 10.34
CA ASP A 316 20.87 15.51 9.73
C ASP A 316 19.65 16.38 10.07
N GLN A 317 19.75 17.17 11.13
CA GLN A 317 18.63 17.95 11.66
C GLN A 317 18.07 18.94 10.63
N ALA A 318 18.92 19.54 9.81
CA ALA A 318 18.49 20.52 8.82
C ALA A 318 17.67 19.85 7.70
N LYS A 319 18.17 18.76 7.14
CA LYS A 319 17.45 18.00 6.11
C LYS A 319 16.23 17.28 6.67
N MET A 320 16.28 16.81 7.92
CA MET A 320 15.12 16.21 8.60
C MET A 320 14.00 17.23 8.78
N ALA A 321 14.32 18.48 9.16
CA ALA A 321 13.32 19.54 9.24
C ALA A 321 12.69 19.86 7.88
N GLN A 322 13.47 19.79 6.79
CA GLN A 322 12.94 19.94 5.41
C GLN A 322 12.03 18.78 5.03
N LEU A 323 12.44 17.53 5.27
CA LEU A 323 11.63 16.34 5.04
C LEU A 323 10.31 16.40 5.83
N ALA A 324 10.42 16.72 7.12
CA ALA A 324 9.27 16.88 8.01
C ALA A 324 8.28 17.95 7.50
N LYS A 325 8.79 19.10 7.02
CA LYS A 325 7.96 20.15 6.42
C LYS A 325 7.29 19.66 5.13
N ALA A 326 8.03 18.92 4.29
CA ALA A 326 7.49 18.39 3.04
C ALA A 326 6.37 17.37 3.28
N MET A 327 6.52 16.48 4.25
CA MET A 327 5.48 15.54 4.64
C MET A 327 4.21 16.24 5.14
N ARG A 328 4.36 17.27 6.00
CA ARG A 328 3.20 18.02 6.54
C ARG A 328 2.47 18.85 5.49
N ASN A 329 3.18 19.32 4.48
CA ASN A 329 2.63 20.24 3.48
C ASN A 329 2.30 19.57 2.14
N ASP A 330 2.49 18.24 2.03
CA ASP A 330 2.31 17.47 0.78
C ASP A 330 3.18 18.00 -0.38
N THR A 331 4.46 18.35 -0.07
CA THR A 331 5.44 18.91 -1.02
C THR A 331 6.71 18.04 -1.11
N MET A 332 6.52 16.73 -1.15
CA MET A 332 7.63 15.78 -1.19
C MET A 332 8.45 15.85 -2.49
N ASP A 333 7.85 16.26 -3.59
CA ASP A 333 8.58 16.50 -4.84
C ASP A 333 9.61 17.63 -4.68
N ASP A 334 9.22 18.77 -4.07
CA ASP A 334 10.11 19.90 -3.81
C ASP A 334 11.29 19.48 -2.92
N TYR A 335 11.02 18.60 -1.94
CA TYR A 335 12.07 18.05 -1.09
C TYR A 335 13.08 17.23 -1.87
N LEU A 336 12.62 16.35 -2.78
CA LEU A 336 13.49 15.51 -3.60
C LEU A 336 14.31 16.30 -4.61
N GLU A 337 13.76 17.35 -5.21
CA GLU A 337 14.50 18.25 -6.10
C GLU A 337 15.67 18.92 -5.38
N GLN A 338 15.48 19.30 -4.10
CA GLN A 338 16.51 19.93 -3.27
C GLN A 338 17.46 18.92 -2.62
N ASN A 339 17.04 17.67 -2.44
CA ASN A 339 17.77 16.61 -1.76
C ASN A 339 17.73 15.32 -2.60
N PRO A 340 18.41 15.26 -3.76
CA PRO A 340 18.39 14.08 -4.61
C PRO A 340 18.96 12.87 -3.85
N GLN A 341 18.31 11.72 -3.95
CA GLN A 341 18.75 10.48 -3.34
C GLN A 341 19.82 9.83 -4.22
N SER A 342 20.96 9.47 -3.65
CA SER A 342 22.09 8.82 -4.34
C SER A 342 21.87 7.31 -4.52
#